data_99399183dcc0f8f229a503a35b1ccb80
#
_entry.id   99399183dcc0f8f229a503a35b1ccb80
#
_cell.length_a   1.000
_cell.length_b   1.000
_cell.length_c   1.000
_cell.angle_alpha   90.00
_cell.angle_beta   90.00
_cell.angle_gamma   90.00
#
_symmetry.space_group_name_H-M   'P 1'
#
loop_
_entity.id
_entity.type
_entity.pdbx_description
1 polymer ?
#
loop_
_entity_poly.entity_id
_entity_poly.type
_entity_poly.pdbx_seq_one_letter_code
_entity_poly.pdbx_strand_id
1 'polypeptide(L)'
;MIIHSDWHIHSEASYDSRLPIKEIEEKSLEYGFKKIGITDHLNFNDEKFVGDLKRSRELLSNLQKHCDRAVFGVELTPIEKPMFDYIKKHGNYEGYIAPVSQNPYEIELAMTKDELRALGVRYAIGASHWRVDVTGGKELGDDLNACIKEWYRQQMWLVSDERVTVLGHPWYNGRGLWYEDFSIIPRAMKDELRAALLENKKYAECNSHFFNSTLTGEKFRHQYAEFLRELFEAGIPITYGSDSHNSYKPAHVNTEKYLLEVGFADGDIKGIEECDLW
;
A
#
# COMPACT_ATOMS: atom_id res chain seq x y z
N MET A 1 -14.86 -18.47 -4.20
CA MET A 1 -14.21 -17.14 -4.25
C MET A 1 -14.49 -16.44 -2.95
N ILE A 2 -13.46 -15.98 -2.24
CA ILE A 2 -13.57 -15.26 -0.97
C ILE A 2 -13.13 -13.79 -1.10
N ILE A 3 -12.50 -13.42 -2.22
CA ILE A 3 -12.07 -12.07 -2.55
C ILE A 3 -13.07 -11.48 -3.55
N HIS A 4 -13.85 -10.48 -3.15
CA HIS A 4 -14.93 -9.90 -3.95
C HIS A 4 -14.69 -8.44 -4.38
N SER A 5 -13.56 -7.87 -4.02
CA SER A 5 -13.17 -6.50 -4.37
C SER A 5 -11.66 -6.38 -4.41
N ASP A 6 -11.18 -5.43 -5.21
CA ASP A 6 -9.77 -5.10 -5.33
C ASP A 6 -9.59 -3.60 -5.05
N TRP A 7 -8.91 -3.25 -3.97
CA TRP A 7 -8.79 -1.88 -3.49
C TRP A 7 -7.44 -1.24 -3.76
N HIS A 8 -6.55 -1.94 -4.50
CA HIS A 8 -5.22 -1.43 -4.82
C HIS A 8 -4.85 -1.78 -6.26
N ILE A 9 -5.09 -0.82 -7.17
CA ILE A 9 -4.84 -0.97 -8.60
C ILE A 9 -4.27 0.34 -9.14
N HIS A 10 -3.22 0.26 -9.96
CA HIS A 10 -2.61 1.41 -10.64
C HIS A 10 -3.06 1.51 -12.08
N SER A 11 -3.51 2.70 -12.49
CA SER A 11 -3.91 2.98 -13.86
C SER A 11 -2.75 3.53 -14.69
N GLU A 12 -2.98 3.72 -15.99
CA GLU A 12 -2.04 4.39 -16.90
C GLU A 12 -1.74 5.87 -16.53
N ALA A 13 -2.34 6.39 -15.47
CA ALA A 13 -2.00 7.69 -14.92
C ALA A 13 -0.81 7.63 -13.95
N SER A 14 -0.57 6.47 -13.30
CA SER A 14 0.59 6.30 -12.43
C SER A 14 1.90 6.31 -13.21
N TYR A 15 2.94 6.89 -12.64
CA TYR A 15 4.24 7.05 -13.28
C TYR A 15 4.91 5.74 -13.70
N ASP A 16 4.56 4.64 -13.07
CA ASP A 16 5.13 3.31 -13.23
C ASP A 16 4.14 2.27 -13.77
N SER A 17 2.90 2.67 -14.04
CA SER A 17 1.88 1.81 -14.60
C SER A 17 1.59 2.11 -16.07
N ARG A 18 1.23 1.06 -16.82
CA ARG A 18 0.74 1.13 -18.20
C ARG A 18 -0.61 0.46 -18.37
N LEU A 19 -1.27 0.14 -17.27
CA LEU A 19 -2.52 -0.60 -17.26
C LEU A 19 -3.71 0.33 -17.59
N PRO A 20 -4.36 0.19 -18.75
CA PRO A 20 -5.46 1.06 -19.11
C PRO A 20 -6.63 0.90 -18.16
N ILE A 21 -7.23 1.99 -17.72
CA ILE A 21 -8.40 1.96 -16.82
C ILE A 21 -9.57 1.17 -17.40
N LYS A 22 -9.69 1.13 -18.73
CA LYS A 22 -10.68 0.33 -19.42
C LYS A 22 -10.41 -1.17 -19.26
N GLU A 23 -9.15 -1.61 -19.30
CA GLU A 23 -8.79 -3.01 -19.04
C GLU A 23 -9.11 -3.40 -17.59
N ILE A 24 -8.86 -2.48 -16.64
CA ILE A 24 -9.21 -2.68 -15.23
C ILE A 24 -10.72 -2.93 -15.08
N GLU A 25 -11.55 -2.12 -15.73
CA GLU A 25 -13.00 -2.28 -15.71
C GLU A 25 -13.44 -3.64 -16.28
N GLU A 26 -13.01 -3.95 -17.51
CA GLU A 26 -13.40 -5.17 -18.22
C GLU A 26 -12.98 -6.42 -17.46
N LYS A 27 -11.72 -6.48 -17.01
CA LYS A 27 -11.19 -7.63 -16.29
C LYS A 27 -11.73 -7.77 -14.88
N SER A 28 -11.99 -6.67 -14.18
CA SER A 28 -12.60 -6.74 -12.85
C SER A 28 -14.02 -7.33 -12.89
N LEU A 29 -14.76 -7.09 -13.98
CA LEU A 29 -16.06 -7.74 -14.21
C LEU A 29 -15.89 -9.23 -14.52
N GLU A 30 -14.93 -9.58 -15.39
CA GLU A 30 -14.62 -10.97 -15.71
C GLU A 30 -14.24 -11.77 -14.46
N TYR A 31 -13.49 -11.15 -13.52
CA TYR A 31 -13.09 -11.79 -12.26
C TYR A 31 -14.18 -11.75 -11.17
N GLY A 32 -15.30 -11.08 -11.42
CA GLY A 32 -16.43 -11.03 -10.49
C GLY A 32 -16.26 -10.06 -9.33
N PHE A 33 -15.36 -9.08 -9.44
CA PHE A 33 -15.19 -8.07 -8.39
C PHE A 33 -16.37 -7.09 -8.34
N LYS A 34 -16.88 -6.86 -7.14
CA LYS A 34 -18.03 -5.98 -6.87
C LYS A 34 -17.62 -4.51 -6.74
N LYS A 35 -16.40 -4.25 -6.27
CA LYS A 35 -15.80 -2.92 -6.14
C LYS A 35 -14.34 -2.98 -6.56
N ILE A 36 -13.85 -1.86 -7.10
CA ILE A 36 -12.44 -1.66 -7.46
C ILE A 36 -11.98 -0.29 -7.00
N GLY A 37 -10.79 -0.21 -6.48
CA GLY A 37 -10.12 1.02 -6.07
C GLY A 37 -8.99 1.38 -7.03
N ILE A 38 -9.02 2.58 -7.58
CA ILE A 38 -7.89 3.12 -8.36
C ILE A 38 -7.05 3.97 -7.42
N THR A 39 -5.79 3.59 -7.23
CA THR A 39 -4.91 4.10 -6.18
C THR A 39 -3.53 4.46 -6.71
N ASP A 40 -3.51 5.24 -7.79
CA ASP A 40 -2.26 5.68 -8.39
C ASP A 40 -1.35 6.38 -7.36
N HIS A 41 -0.04 6.26 -7.55
CA HIS A 41 0.95 6.75 -6.61
C HIS A 41 0.95 8.28 -6.44
N LEU A 42 1.06 8.72 -5.19
CA LEU A 42 1.43 10.08 -4.83
C LEU A 42 2.65 10.04 -3.89
N ASN A 43 3.84 9.85 -4.46
CA ASN A 43 5.07 9.71 -3.70
C ASN A 43 5.63 11.06 -3.24
N PHE A 44 5.46 12.11 -4.06
CA PHE A 44 6.00 13.44 -3.79
C PHE A 44 4.96 14.53 -4.03
N ASN A 45 5.17 15.67 -3.39
CA ASN A 45 4.35 16.87 -3.56
C ASN A 45 4.85 17.77 -4.73
N ASP A 46 5.46 17.20 -5.75
CA ASP A 46 5.91 17.89 -6.93
C ASP A 46 4.82 17.98 -8.00
N GLU A 47 5.05 18.81 -9.02
CA GLU A 47 4.10 19.06 -10.10
C GLU A 47 3.77 17.78 -10.89
N LYS A 48 4.74 16.86 -11.04
CA LYS A 48 4.56 15.63 -11.78
C LYS A 48 3.57 14.71 -11.08
N PHE A 49 3.83 14.33 -9.81
CA PHE A 49 2.96 13.40 -9.08
C PHE A 49 1.57 13.99 -8.82
N VAL A 50 1.49 15.30 -8.55
CA VAL A 50 0.20 15.99 -8.42
C VAL A 50 -0.55 16.01 -9.76
N GLY A 51 0.16 16.17 -10.87
CA GLY A 51 -0.38 16.10 -12.23
C GLY A 51 -0.90 14.70 -12.56
N ASP A 52 -0.14 13.67 -12.23
CA ASP A 52 -0.54 12.26 -12.42
C ASP A 52 -1.81 11.94 -11.62
N LEU A 53 -1.92 12.37 -10.37
CA LEU A 53 -3.12 12.18 -9.55
C LEU A 53 -4.35 12.88 -10.14
N LYS A 54 -4.19 14.10 -10.66
CA LYS A 54 -5.30 14.82 -11.35
C LYS A 54 -5.74 14.07 -12.61
N ARG A 55 -4.79 13.55 -13.38
CA ARG A 55 -5.07 12.73 -14.56
C ARG A 55 -5.79 11.44 -14.17
N SER A 56 -5.38 10.76 -13.11
CA SER A 56 -6.07 9.60 -12.55
C SER A 56 -7.53 9.94 -12.22
N ARG A 57 -7.77 11.07 -11.54
CA ARG A 57 -9.12 11.53 -11.24
C ARG A 57 -9.97 11.78 -12.49
N GLU A 58 -9.38 12.33 -13.54
CA GLU A 58 -10.08 12.56 -14.81
C GLU A 58 -10.46 11.25 -15.50
N LEU A 59 -9.53 10.30 -15.61
CA LEU A 59 -9.77 8.97 -16.16
C LEU A 59 -10.89 8.25 -15.41
N LEU A 60 -10.81 8.25 -14.07
CA LEU A 60 -11.83 7.63 -13.23
C LEU A 60 -13.18 8.33 -13.35
N SER A 61 -13.23 9.65 -13.44
CA SER A 61 -14.49 10.38 -13.62
C SER A 61 -15.19 10.00 -14.93
N ASN A 62 -14.41 9.71 -15.98
CA ASN A 62 -14.97 9.22 -17.23
C ASN A 62 -15.49 7.79 -17.10
N LEU A 63 -14.77 6.93 -16.38
CA LEU A 63 -15.22 5.57 -16.08
C LEU A 63 -16.51 5.57 -15.25
N GLN A 64 -16.58 6.40 -14.22
CA GLN A 64 -17.74 6.48 -13.31
C GLN A 64 -19.06 6.92 -13.97
N LYS A 65 -19.03 7.45 -15.20
CA LYS A 65 -20.27 7.76 -15.95
C LYS A 65 -21.09 6.49 -16.27
N HIS A 66 -20.46 5.32 -16.25
CA HIS A 66 -21.10 4.04 -16.57
C HIS A 66 -20.68 2.88 -15.66
N CYS A 67 -19.78 3.13 -14.72
CA CYS A 67 -19.29 2.15 -13.74
C CYS A 67 -19.34 2.75 -12.33
N ASP A 68 -20.32 2.33 -11.54
CA ASP A 68 -20.51 2.76 -10.15
C ASP A 68 -19.68 1.97 -9.13
N ARG A 69 -18.92 0.98 -9.63
CA ARG A 69 -18.09 0.09 -8.81
C ARG A 69 -16.71 0.66 -8.48
N ALA A 70 -16.26 1.66 -9.25
CA ALA A 70 -14.92 2.22 -9.13
C ALA A 70 -14.88 3.35 -8.10
N VAL A 71 -13.93 3.24 -7.16
CA VAL A 71 -13.70 4.22 -6.09
C VAL A 71 -12.33 4.88 -6.29
N PHE A 72 -12.25 6.18 -6.07
CA PHE A 72 -10.99 6.93 -6.16
C PHE A 72 -10.25 6.88 -4.84
N GLY A 73 -9.14 6.18 -4.82
CA GLY A 73 -8.15 6.17 -3.77
C GLY A 73 -6.83 6.80 -4.20
N VAL A 74 -5.83 6.68 -3.36
CA VAL A 74 -4.45 7.06 -3.64
C VAL A 74 -3.52 6.18 -2.84
N GLU A 75 -2.35 5.85 -3.40
CA GLU A 75 -1.28 5.25 -2.64
C GLU A 75 -0.25 6.32 -2.25
N LEU A 76 -0.08 6.50 -0.94
CA LEU A 76 0.80 7.48 -0.33
C LEU A 76 2.08 6.82 0.16
N THR A 77 3.21 7.36 -0.25
CA THR A 77 4.53 6.90 0.21
C THR A 77 5.07 7.84 1.28
N PRO A 78 5.50 7.35 2.45
CA PRO A 78 6.18 8.15 3.45
C PRO A 78 7.56 8.56 2.95
N ILE A 79 7.87 9.83 3.03
CA ILE A 79 9.18 10.39 2.69
C ILE A 79 9.79 11.10 3.87
N GLU A 80 11.11 11.24 3.86
CA GLU A 80 11.81 12.00 4.90
C GLU A 80 11.48 13.49 4.79
N LYS A 81 11.20 14.11 5.91
CA LYS A 81 10.85 15.54 5.97
C LYS A 81 11.87 16.48 5.30
N PRO A 82 13.20 16.28 5.39
CA PRO A 82 14.14 17.10 4.63
C PRO A 82 13.93 17.02 3.11
N MET A 83 13.56 15.84 2.58
CA MET A 83 13.22 15.68 1.16
C MET A 83 11.90 16.41 0.83
N PHE A 84 10.89 16.26 1.68
CA PHE A 84 9.62 16.98 1.53
C PHE A 84 9.84 18.50 1.48
N ASP A 85 10.61 19.06 2.43
CA ASP A 85 10.91 20.49 2.50
C ASP A 85 11.74 20.97 1.28
N TYR A 86 12.67 20.12 0.80
CA TYR A 86 13.43 20.40 -0.42
C TYR A 86 12.51 20.48 -1.63
N ILE A 87 11.64 19.50 -1.85
CA ILE A 87 10.69 19.48 -2.98
C ILE A 87 9.76 20.69 -2.90
N LYS A 88 9.21 20.98 -1.73
CA LYS A 88 8.36 22.16 -1.52
C LYS A 88 9.04 23.48 -1.90
N LYS A 89 10.35 23.58 -1.72
CA LYS A 89 11.15 24.76 -2.05
C LYS A 89 11.57 24.82 -3.52
N HIS A 90 11.87 23.68 -4.15
CA HIS A 90 12.49 23.59 -5.47
C HIS A 90 11.55 23.09 -6.57
N GLY A 91 10.36 22.58 -6.21
CA GLY A 91 9.36 22.04 -7.13
C GLY A 91 9.60 20.61 -7.60
N ASN A 92 10.76 20.02 -7.29
CA ASN A 92 11.10 18.64 -7.61
C ASN A 92 12.20 18.14 -6.67
N TYR A 93 12.51 16.83 -6.74
CA TYR A 93 13.55 16.20 -5.93
C TYR A 93 14.93 16.14 -6.60
N GLU A 94 15.06 16.65 -7.83
CA GLU A 94 16.32 16.64 -8.57
C GLU A 94 17.42 17.39 -7.81
N GLY A 95 18.58 16.76 -7.65
CA GLY A 95 19.70 17.31 -6.91
C GLY A 95 19.56 17.26 -5.38
N TYR A 96 18.48 16.66 -4.85
CA TYR A 96 18.39 16.43 -3.41
C TYR A 96 19.50 15.50 -2.92
N ILE A 97 20.24 15.94 -1.92
CA ILE A 97 21.21 15.16 -1.18
C ILE A 97 20.78 15.14 0.28
N ALA A 98 20.46 13.96 0.79
CA ALA A 98 20.05 13.81 2.19
C ALA A 98 21.23 14.17 3.13
N PRO A 99 21.08 15.16 4.00
CA PRO A 99 22.10 15.45 5.00
C PRO A 99 22.25 14.25 5.95
N VAL A 100 23.43 14.00 6.49
CA VAL A 100 23.66 12.91 7.44
C VAL A 100 23.25 13.36 8.85
N SER A 101 22.38 12.58 9.51
CA SER A 101 21.92 12.80 10.87
C SER A 101 22.29 11.66 11.81
N GLN A 102 22.35 11.93 13.09
CA GLN A 102 22.51 10.88 14.13
C GLN A 102 21.22 10.08 14.32
N ASN A 103 20.07 10.71 14.09
CA ASN A 103 18.75 10.13 14.27
C ASN A 103 18.04 9.97 12.91
N PRO A 104 17.09 9.04 12.79
CA PRO A 104 16.17 9.00 11.66
C PRO A 104 15.45 10.35 11.50
N TYR A 105 15.16 10.73 10.25
CA TYR A 105 14.37 11.92 9.98
C TYR A 105 12.90 11.71 10.35
N GLU A 106 12.20 12.81 10.65
CA GLU A 106 10.76 12.86 10.67
C GLU A 106 10.22 12.44 9.28
N ILE A 107 9.04 11.84 9.29
CA ILE A 107 8.35 11.38 8.08
C ILE A 107 7.24 12.37 7.72
N GLU A 108 6.98 12.51 6.43
CA GLU A 108 5.87 13.30 5.89
C GLU A 108 5.24 12.59 4.70
N LEU A 109 3.99 12.94 4.37
CA LEU A 109 3.28 12.55 3.16
C LEU A 109 3.07 13.76 2.23
N ALA A 110 2.93 13.47 0.95
CA ALA A 110 2.92 14.50 -0.11
C ALA A 110 1.84 15.58 0.04
N MET A 111 0.67 15.24 0.57
CA MET A 111 -0.48 16.15 0.72
C MET A 111 -1.19 15.99 2.06
N THR A 112 -1.87 17.04 2.47
CA THR A 112 -2.83 17.00 3.59
C THR A 112 -4.10 16.24 3.20
N LYS A 113 -4.85 15.79 4.20
CA LYS A 113 -6.14 15.12 3.97
C LYS A 113 -7.16 16.00 3.25
N ASP A 114 -7.18 17.29 3.56
CA ASP A 114 -8.10 18.24 2.93
C ASP A 114 -7.75 18.48 1.46
N GLU A 115 -6.46 18.56 1.10
CA GLU A 115 -6.03 18.63 -0.30
C GLU A 115 -6.41 17.38 -1.08
N LEU A 116 -6.24 16.20 -0.51
CA LEU A 116 -6.64 14.93 -1.12
C LEU A 116 -8.17 14.87 -1.33
N ARG A 117 -8.94 15.25 -0.32
CA ARG A 117 -10.41 15.35 -0.43
C ARG A 117 -10.86 16.34 -1.49
N ALA A 118 -10.21 17.48 -1.60
CA ALA A 118 -10.50 18.48 -2.63
C ALA A 118 -10.28 17.95 -4.05
N LEU A 119 -9.37 16.97 -4.22
CA LEU A 119 -9.17 16.23 -5.47
C LEU A 119 -10.18 15.08 -5.66
N GLY A 120 -11.04 14.82 -4.66
CA GLY A 120 -12.05 13.77 -4.70
C GLY A 120 -11.56 12.40 -4.25
N VAL A 121 -10.37 12.32 -3.64
CA VAL A 121 -9.87 11.07 -3.03
C VAL A 121 -10.79 10.66 -1.87
N ARG A 122 -11.15 9.37 -1.83
CA ARG A 122 -12.08 8.82 -0.84
C ARG A 122 -11.40 7.98 0.22
N TYR A 123 -10.19 7.48 -0.02
CA TYR A 123 -9.37 6.74 0.94
C TYR A 123 -7.91 6.77 0.49
N ALA A 124 -7.01 6.48 1.42
CA ALA A 124 -5.59 6.32 1.08
C ALA A 124 -5.02 5.02 1.62
N ILE A 125 -4.20 4.41 0.79
CA ILE A 125 -3.29 3.34 1.17
C ILE A 125 -1.97 4.01 1.57
N GLY A 126 -1.50 3.78 2.78
CA GLY A 126 -0.18 4.21 3.21
C GLY A 126 0.81 3.07 3.06
N ALA A 127 1.80 3.21 2.20
CA ALA A 127 2.69 2.12 1.83
C ALA A 127 4.17 2.54 1.83
N SER A 128 5.01 1.73 2.44
CA SER A 128 6.45 1.99 2.49
C SER A 128 7.14 1.42 1.26
N HIS A 129 7.79 2.27 0.46
CA HIS A 129 8.50 1.87 -0.76
C HIS A 129 9.98 2.21 -0.72
N TRP A 130 10.33 3.33 -0.09
CA TRP A 130 11.60 3.99 -0.23
C TRP A 130 12.44 3.91 1.04
N ARG A 131 13.75 3.83 0.82
CA ARG A 131 14.75 4.07 1.85
C ARG A 131 14.68 3.14 3.07
N VAL A 132 14.18 1.91 2.86
CA VAL A 132 14.27 0.87 3.89
C VAL A 132 15.74 0.56 4.23
N ASP A 133 16.65 0.83 3.31
CA ASP A 133 18.09 0.64 3.46
C ASP A 133 18.83 1.91 3.87
N VAL A 134 18.12 3.01 4.15
CA VAL A 134 18.72 4.30 4.54
C VAL A 134 17.93 4.91 5.71
N THR A 135 18.63 5.46 6.69
CA THR A 135 18.01 6.25 7.76
C THR A 135 18.90 7.44 8.15
N GLY A 136 18.29 8.63 8.25
CA GLY A 136 19.00 9.88 8.53
C GLY A 136 20.14 10.16 7.53
N GLY A 137 19.95 9.80 6.26
CA GLY A 137 20.94 9.97 5.19
C GLY A 137 22.08 8.93 5.21
N LYS A 138 22.06 7.95 6.13
CA LYS A 138 23.05 6.87 6.21
C LYS A 138 22.50 5.60 5.59
N GLU A 139 23.27 4.98 4.71
CA GLU A 139 22.95 3.66 4.18
C GLU A 139 23.01 2.61 5.29
N LEU A 140 22.00 1.72 5.33
CA LEU A 140 21.94 0.59 6.26
C LEU A 140 22.68 -0.64 5.70
N GLY A 141 22.95 -0.64 4.39
CA GLY A 141 23.64 -1.72 3.68
C GLY A 141 22.91 -3.04 3.82
N ASP A 142 23.65 -4.09 4.20
CA ASP A 142 23.12 -5.44 4.41
C ASP A 142 22.78 -5.74 5.88
N ASP A 143 22.73 -4.72 6.74
CA ASP A 143 22.27 -4.89 8.13
C ASP A 143 20.75 -5.12 8.15
N LEU A 144 20.38 -6.41 8.10
CA LEU A 144 19.00 -6.85 8.11
C LEU A 144 18.20 -6.31 9.30
N ASN A 145 18.80 -6.26 10.49
CA ASN A 145 18.12 -5.77 11.69
C ASN A 145 17.86 -4.27 11.62
N ALA A 146 18.80 -3.50 11.07
CA ALA A 146 18.60 -2.07 10.86
C ALA A 146 17.51 -1.81 9.80
N CYS A 147 17.49 -2.56 8.72
CA CYS A 147 16.44 -2.50 7.69
C CYS A 147 15.06 -2.85 8.25
N ILE A 148 14.93 -3.92 9.04
CA ILE A 148 13.67 -4.31 9.69
C ILE A 148 13.17 -3.19 10.62
N LYS A 149 14.06 -2.59 11.43
CA LYS A 149 13.70 -1.49 12.35
C LYS A 149 13.21 -0.25 11.60
N GLU A 150 13.88 0.10 10.50
CA GLU A 150 13.46 1.27 9.70
C GLU A 150 12.11 1.01 9.03
N TRP A 151 11.88 -0.19 8.49
CA TRP A 151 10.59 -0.56 7.92
C TRP A 151 9.47 -0.55 8.94
N TYR A 152 9.73 -1.13 10.11
CA TYR A 152 8.82 -1.09 11.25
C TYR A 152 8.48 0.37 11.65
N ARG A 153 9.48 1.26 11.75
CA ARG A 153 9.27 2.68 12.07
C ARG A 153 8.33 3.36 11.08
N GLN A 154 8.52 3.13 9.78
CA GLN A 154 7.66 3.71 8.73
C GLN A 154 6.23 3.19 8.83
N GLN A 155 6.04 1.90 9.02
CA GLN A 155 4.70 1.31 9.15
C GLN A 155 3.97 1.82 10.40
N MET A 156 4.65 1.89 11.54
CA MET A 156 4.06 2.42 12.78
C MET A 156 3.64 3.87 12.62
N TRP A 157 4.43 4.68 11.92
CA TRP A 157 4.09 6.06 11.61
C TRP A 157 2.86 6.13 10.68
N LEU A 158 2.84 5.36 9.59
CA LEU A 158 1.71 5.30 8.65
C LEU A 158 0.41 4.90 9.34
N VAL A 159 0.47 3.91 10.22
CA VAL A 159 -0.72 3.46 10.97
C VAL A 159 -1.26 4.55 11.89
N SER A 160 -0.39 5.41 12.44
CA SER A 160 -0.81 6.52 13.31
C SER A 160 -1.32 7.75 12.54
N ASP A 161 -1.08 7.84 11.23
CA ASP A 161 -1.46 9.00 10.43
C ASP A 161 -2.95 8.98 10.04
N GLU A 162 -3.65 10.10 10.23
CA GLU A 162 -5.08 10.22 9.95
C GLU A 162 -5.45 10.15 8.45
N ARG A 163 -4.47 10.37 7.57
CA ARG A 163 -4.63 10.30 6.11
C ARG A 163 -4.72 8.86 5.62
N VAL A 164 -4.16 7.90 6.35
CA VAL A 164 -4.09 6.49 5.97
C VAL A 164 -5.36 5.76 6.40
N THR A 165 -6.04 5.12 5.47
CA THR A 165 -7.16 4.20 5.73
C THR A 165 -6.67 2.75 5.80
N VAL A 166 -5.79 2.37 4.89
CA VAL A 166 -5.25 1.01 4.74
C VAL A 166 -3.74 1.04 4.88
N LEU A 167 -3.16 0.18 5.71
CA LEU A 167 -1.73 -0.09 5.65
C LEU A 167 -1.46 -1.00 4.45
N GLY A 168 -0.84 -0.44 3.42
CA GLY A 168 -0.50 -1.12 2.17
C GLY A 168 0.61 -2.14 2.39
N HIS A 169 0.48 -3.30 1.73
CA HIS A 169 1.46 -4.41 1.71
C HIS A 169 2.40 -4.48 2.93
N PRO A 170 1.85 -4.71 4.16
CA PRO A 170 2.62 -4.76 5.39
C PRO A 170 3.87 -5.63 5.23
N TRP A 171 5.03 -5.13 5.64
CA TRP A 171 6.32 -5.83 5.53
C TRP A 171 6.81 -6.10 4.09
N TYR A 172 6.24 -5.45 3.08
CA TYR A 172 6.83 -5.47 1.74
C TYR A 172 8.15 -4.69 1.74
N ASN A 173 9.17 -5.24 1.10
CA ASN A 173 10.38 -4.49 0.77
C ASN A 173 10.83 -4.84 -0.65
N GLY A 174 11.17 -3.84 -1.45
CA GLY A 174 11.58 -4.02 -2.84
C GLY A 174 12.88 -4.81 -3.04
N ARG A 175 13.64 -5.08 -1.96
CA ARG A 175 14.88 -5.87 -2.00
C ARG A 175 14.67 -7.35 -1.68
N GLY A 176 13.49 -7.76 -1.21
CA GLY A 176 13.20 -9.14 -0.83
C GLY A 176 13.98 -9.66 0.37
N LEU A 177 14.46 -8.78 1.26
CA LEU A 177 15.43 -9.11 2.32
C LEU A 177 14.97 -10.21 3.28
N TRP A 178 13.67 -10.43 3.44
CA TRP A 178 13.09 -11.47 4.32
C TRP A 178 12.06 -12.36 3.64
N TYR A 179 12.04 -12.42 2.30
CA TYR A 179 11.03 -13.15 1.53
C TYR A 179 11.22 -14.68 1.52
N GLU A 180 12.32 -15.18 2.06
CA GLU A 180 12.52 -16.60 2.29
C GLU A 180 11.88 -17.08 3.61
N ASP A 181 11.85 -16.21 4.63
CA ASP A 181 11.38 -16.57 5.98
C ASP A 181 10.81 -15.35 6.72
N PHE A 182 9.49 -15.27 6.82
CA PHE A 182 8.81 -14.17 7.52
C PHE A 182 9.01 -14.22 9.05
N SER A 183 9.47 -15.35 9.60
CA SER A 183 9.77 -15.45 11.04
C SER A 183 10.99 -14.65 11.48
N ILE A 184 11.79 -14.16 10.53
CA ILE A 184 12.90 -13.22 10.78
C ILE A 184 12.37 -11.91 11.39
N ILE A 185 11.18 -11.47 11.01
CA ILE A 185 10.54 -10.30 11.60
C ILE A 185 10.21 -10.59 13.08
N PRO A 186 10.74 -9.82 14.03
CA PRO A 186 10.53 -10.06 15.45
C PRO A 186 9.05 -10.11 15.83
N ARG A 187 8.67 -11.09 16.63
CA ARG A 187 7.27 -11.25 17.09
C ARG A 187 6.76 -9.98 17.77
N ALA A 188 7.56 -9.35 18.62
CA ALA A 188 7.20 -8.11 19.29
C ALA A 188 6.80 -7.00 18.31
N MET A 189 7.53 -6.81 17.20
CA MET A 189 7.20 -5.79 16.19
C MET A 189 5.88 -6.10 15.47
N LYS A 190 5.60 -7.38 15.21
CA LYS A 190 4.30 -7.81 14.64
C LYS A 190 3.15 -7.58 15.62
N ASP A 191 3.36 -7.85 16.90
CA ASP A 191 2.36 -7.65 17.95
C ASP A 191 2.08 -6.16 18.20
N GLU A 192 3.12 -5.31 18.21
CA GLU A 192 2.98 -3.86 18.32
C GLU A 192 2.27 -3.26 17.11
N LEU A 193 2.61 -3.70 15.88
CA LEU A 193 1.91 -3.27 14.67
C LEU A 193 0.42 -3.67 14.70
N ARG A 194 0.12 -4.89 15.16
CA ARG A 194 -1.26 -5.35 15.36
C ARG A 194 -2.02 -4.45 16.34
N ALA A 195 -1.41 -4.12 17.48
CA ALA A 195 -2.01 -3.23 18.47
C ALA A 195 -2.27 -1.83 17.90
N ALA A 196 -1.31 -1.27 17.16
CA ALA A 196 -1.45 0.03 16.53
C ALA A 196 -2.55 0.06 15.45
N LEU A 197 -2.67 -0.99 14.62
CA LEU A 197 -3.75 -1.12 13.63
C LEU A 197 -5.13 -1.10 14.29
N LEU A 198 -5.30 -1.83 15.40
CA LEU A 198 -6.54 -1.85 16.18
C LEU A 198 -6.85 -0.48 16.81
N GLU A 199 -5.87 0.12 17.48
CA GLU A 199 -6.03 1.41 18.16
C GLU A 199 -6.44 2.50 17.18
N ASN A 200 -5.80 2.53 16.01
CA ASN A 200 -6.05 3.54 14.98
C ASN A 200 -7.14 3.14 13.97
N LYS A 201 -7.81 1.98 14.18
CA LYS A 201 -8.92 1.48 13.35
C LYS A 201 -8.57 1.42 11.86
N LYS A 202 -7.38 0.90 11.54
CA LYS A 202 -6.90 0.78 10.16
C LYS A 202 -7.21 -0.59 9.58
N TYR A 203 -7.37 -0.62 8.26
CA TYR A 203 -7.34 -1.86 7.49
C TYR A 203 -5.89 -2.32 7.29
N ALA A 204 -5.68 -3.64 7.20
CA ALA A 204 -4.44 -4.20 6.71
C ALA A 204 -4.65 -4.82 5.32
N GLU A 205 -3.74 -4.55 4.41
CA GLU A 205 -3.83 -5.09 3.06
C GLU A 205 -3.30 -6.53 2.98
N CYS A 206 -4.10 -7.39 2.35
CA CYS A 206 -3.65 -8.65 1.77
C CYS A 206 -3.22 -8.35 0.32
N ASN A 207 -1.94 -8.05 0.10
CA ASN A 207 -1.42 -7.74 -1.22
C ASN A 207 -1.08 -9.02 -1.98
N SER A 208 -1.57 -9.13 -3.22
CA SER A 208 -1.38 -10.32 -4.04
C SER A 208 0.07 -10.57 -4.45
N HIS A 209 0.90 -9.54 -4.46
CA HIS A 209 2.31 -9.64 -4.83
C HIS A 209 3.05 -10.69 -4.00
N PHE A 210 2.79 -10.75 -2.69
CA PHE A 210 3.42 -11.75 -1.82
C PHE A 210 3.11 -13.20 -2.19
N PHE A 211 1.94 -13.45 -2.76
CA PHE A 211 1.49 -14.80 -3.11
C PHE A 211 1.80 -15.18 -4.57
N ASN A 212 2.11 -14.21 -5.41
CA ASN A 212 2.32 -14.40 -6.85
C ASN A 212 3.74 -14.10 -7.32
N SER A 213 4.57 -13.44 -6.50
CA SER A 213 5.95 -13.10 -6.84
C SER A 213 6.84 -14.35 -6.88
N THR A 214 7.76 -14.37 -7.83
CA THR A 214 8.84 -15.38 -7.86
C THR A 214 9.92 -15.14 -6.81
N LEU A 215 9.92 -13.96 -6.18
CA LEU A 215 10.87 -13.60 -5.12
C LEU A 215 10.49 -14.20 -3.75
N THR A 216 9.21 -14.52 -3.55
CA THR A 216 8.73 -15.06 -2.27
C THR A 216 8.80 -16.59 -2.25
N GLY A 217 9.41 -17.16 -1.23
CA GLY A 217 9.42 -18.60 -0.99
C GLY A 217 8.08 -19.12 -0.47
N GLU A 218 7.82 -20.43 -0.64
CA GLU A 218 6.59 -21.08 -0.15
C GLU A 218 6.42 -20.91 1.36
N LYS A 219 7.50 -21.07 2.14
CA LYS A 219 7.49 -20.86 3.59
C LYS A 219 7.03 -19.46 3.96
N PHE A 220 7.54 -18.43 3.26
CA PHE A 220 7.13 -17.04 3.49
C PHE A 220 5.63 -16.87 3.25
N ARG A 221 5.09 -17.39 2.14
CA ARG A 221 3.67 -17.23 1.78
C ARG A 221 2.74 -17.78 2.84
N HIS A 222 3.04 -18.99 3.37
CA HIS A 222 2.26 -19.57 4.46
C HIS A 222 2.35 -18.73 5.74
N GLN A 223 3.55 -18.36 6.15
CA GLN A 223 3.76 -17.54 7.35
C GLN A 223 3.11 -16.16 7.22
N TYR A 224 3.09 -15.58 6.01
CA TYR A 224 2.43 -14.30 5.77
C TYR A 224 0.90 -14.43 5.80
N ALA A 225 0.35 -15.51 5.24
CA ALA A 225 -1.07 -15.81 5.35
C ALA A 225 -1.50 -16.02 6.83
N GLU A 226 -0.69 -16.75 7.63
CA GLU A 226 -0.89 -16.89 9.07
C GLU A 226 -0.88 -15.54 9.79
N PHE A 227 0.06 -14.65 9.45
CA PHE A 227 0.09 -13.29 9.99
C PHE A 227 -1.18 -12.50 9.68
N LEU A 228 -1.66 -12.54 8.44
CA LEU A 228 -2.93 -11.90 8.08
C LEU A 228 -4.10 -12.50 8.86
N ARG A 229 -4.11 -13.82 9.07
CA ARG A 229 -5.12 -14.49 9.89
C ARG A 229 -5.08 -14.03 11.35
N GLU A 230 -3.90 -13.90 11.94
CA GLU A 230 -3.74 -13.35 13.29
C GLU A 230 -4.27 -11.92 13.41
N LEU A 231 -4.05 -11.08 12.39
CA LEU A 231 -4.62 -9.72 12.34
C LEU A 231 -6.14 -9.76 12.30
N PHE A 232 -6.71 -10.59 11.43
CA PHE A 232 -8.16 -10.76 11.30
C PHE A 232 -8.81 -11.25 12.60
N GLU A 233 -8.24 -12.27 13.24
CA GLU A 233 -8.73 -12.82 14.53
C GLU A 233 -8.64 -11.80 15.68
N ALA A 234 -7.72 -10.87 15.60
CA ALA A 234 -7.64 -9.72 16.51
C ALA A 234 -8.70 -8.65 16.24
N GLY A 235 -9.47 -8.73 15.16
CA GLY A 235 -10.53 -7.79 14.80
C GLY A 235 -10.08 -6.69 13.82
N ILE A 236 -8.90 -6.82 13.20
CA ILE A 236 -8.44 -5.90 12.15
C ILE A 236 -9.06 -6.33 10.82
N PRO A 237 -9.79 -5.43 10.12
CA PRO A 237 -10.33 -5.76 8.81
C PRO A 237 -9.20 -5.94 7.79
N ILE A 238 -9.25 -7.06 7.05
CA ILE A 238 -8.31 -7.37 5.97
C ILE A 238 -8.97 -7.02 4.65
N THR A 239 -8.34 -6.14 3.86
CA THR A 239 -8.77 -5.84 2.49
C THR A 239 -7.79 -6.44 1.47
N TYR A 240 -8.23 -6.60 0.24
CA TYR A 240 -7.40 -7.16 -0.82
C TYR A 240 -6.92 -6.07 -1.79
N GLY A 241 -5.66 -6.16 -2.21
CA GLY A 241 -5.05 -5.39 -3.27
C GLY A 241 -4.30 -6.28 -4.25
N SER A 242 -4.56 -6.12 -5.55
CA SER A 242 -3.76 -6.77 -6.59
C SER A 242 -2.43 -6.09 -6.81
N ASP A 243 -2.39 -4.79 -6.60
CA ASP A 243 -1.23 -3.93 -6.85
C ASP A 243 -0.75 -4.06 -8.32
N SER A 244 -1.74 -4.10 -9.23
CA SER A 244 -1.51 -4.36 -10.65
C SER A 244 -1.05 -3.08 -11.36
N HIS A 245 0.03 -3.18 -12.18
CA HIS A 245 0.65 -2.06 -12.90
C HIS A 245 0.65 -2.21 -14.42
N ASN A 246 0.94 -3.40 -14.95
CA ASN A 246 1.15 -3.58 -16.39
C ASN A 246 0.09 -4.45 -17.08
N SER A 247 -0.60 -5.27 -16.32
CA SER A 247 -1.68 -6.13 -16.78
C SER A 247 -2.53 -6.53 -15.61
N TYR A 248 -3.85 -6.56 -15.81
CA TYR A 248 -4.76 -7.00 -14.76
C TYR A 248 -4.97 -8.50 -14.85
N LYS A 249 -4.22 -9.26 -14.05
CA LYS A 249 -4.26 -10.73 -14.02
C LYS A 249 -5.11 -11.23 -12.85
N PRO A 250 -5.64 -12.47 -12.91
CA PRO A 250 -6.46 -13.04 -11.83
C PRO A 250 -5.59 -13.51 -10.64
N ALA A 251 -4.75 -12.59 -10.12
CA ALA A 251 -3.81 -12.85 -9.04
C ALA A 251 -4.49 -13.27 -7.71
N HIS A 252 -5.78 -12.92 -7.54
CA HIS A 252 -6.60 -13.33 -6.40
C HIS A 252 -6.74 -14.85 -6.28
N VAL A 253 -6.75 -15.60 -7.39
CA VAL A 253 -6.94 -17.06 -7.36
C VAL A 253 -5.84 -17.75 -6.55
N ASN A 254 -4.57 -17.40 -6.79
CA ASN A 254 -3.46 -17.95 -6.02
C ASN A 254 -3.43 -17.43 -4.59
N THR A 255 -3.79 -16.16 -4.37
CA THR A 255 -3.90 -15.56 -3.04
C THR A 255 -4.95 -16.28 -2.20
N GLU A 256 -6.14 -16.56 -2.77
CA GLU A 256 -7.22 -17.29 -2.09
C GLU A 256 -6.78 -18.69 -1.61
N LYS A 257 -5.93 -19.38 -2.38
CA LYS A 257 -5.40 -20.68 -1.98
C LYS A 257 -4.76 -20.63 -0.58
N TYR A 258 -3.83 -19.70 -0.38
CA TYR A 258 -3.12 -19.57 0.90
C TYR A 258 -4.03 -19.05 2.01
N LEU A 259 -4.95 -18.15 1.70
CA LEU A 259 -5.90 -17.64 2.69
C LEU A 259 -6.86 -18.73 3.17
N LEU A 260 -7.36 -19.57 2.28
CA LEU A 260 -8.21 -20.72 2.62
C LEU A 260 -7.47 -21.75 3.48
N GLU A 261 -6.20 -22.01 3.20
CA GLU A 261 -5.35 -22.94 3.98
C GLU A 261 -5.18 -22.51 5.44
N VAL A 262 -5.20 -21.20 5.72
CA VAL A 262 -5.13 -20.66 7.09
C VAL A 262 -6.51 -20.34 7.69
N GLY A 263 -7.60 -20.76 7.02
CA GLY A 263 -8.96 -20.73 7.56
C GLY A 263 -9.76 -19.47 7.29
N PHE A 264 -9.35 -18.61 6.33
CA PHE A 264 -10.25 -17.55 5.84
C PHE A 264 -11.45 -18.17 5.10
N ALA A 265 -12.61 -17.54 5.22
CA ALA A 265 -13.85 -17.96 4.60
C ALA A 265 -14.48 -16.80 3.79
N ASP A 266 -15.57 -17.09 3.10
CA ASP A 266 -16.33 -16.05 2.39
C ASP A 266 -16.85 -15.01 3.35
N GLY A 267 -16.61 -13.74 3.02
CA GLY A 267 -16.97 -12.60 3.85
C GLY A 267 -15.90 -12.17 4.88
N ASP A 268 -14.77 -12.88 5.02
CA ASP A 268 -13.69 -12.47 5.91
C ASP A 268 -12.81 -11.38 5.30
N ILE A 269 -12.56 -11.45 3.98
CA ILE A 269 -11.86 -10.37 3.26
C ILE A 269 -12.86 -9.24 2.99
N LYS A 270 -12.57 -8.07 3.56
CA LYS A 270 -13.50 -6.93 3.57
C LYS A 270 -13.23 -5.97 2.41
N GLY A 271 -14.30 -5.38 1.89
CA GLY A 271 -14.18 -4.10 1.19
C GLY A 271 -14.02 -2.97 2.21
N ILE A 272 -13.53 -1.82 1.76
CA ILE A 272 -13.56 -0.61 2.57
C ILE A 272 -15.03 -0.16 2.68
N GLU A 273 -15.52 -0.03 3.91
CA GLU A 273 -16.92 0.34 4.17
C GLU A 273 -17.15 1.82 3.85
N GLU A 274 -18.38 2.17 3.44
CA GLU A 274 -18.71 3.55 3.05
C GLU A 274 -18.49 4.56 4.18
N CYS A 275 -18.65 4.14 5.45
CA CYS A 275 -18.39 4.99 6.61
C CYS A 275 -16.91 5.26 6.87
N ASP A 276 -16.00 4.43 6.30
CA ASP A 276 -14.55 4.58 6.42
C ASP A 276 -13.94 5.35 5.22
N LEU A 277 -14.76 5.64 4.20
CA LEU A 277 -14.39 6.52 3.10
C LEU A 277 -14.47 7.99 3.54
N TRP A 278 -13.58 8.83 3.03
CA TRP A 278 -13.51 10.25 3.40
C TRP A 278 -14.65 11.09 2.82
#